data_0c67ff39b8fdea5455473c7fec7aa59c
#
_entry.id   0c67ff39b8fdea5455473c7fec7aa59c
#
_cell.length_a   1.000
_cell.length_b   1.000
_cell.length_c   1.000
_cell.angle_alpha   90.00
_cell.angle_beta   90.00
_cell.angle_gamma   90.00
#
_symmetry.space_group_name_H-M   'P 1'
#
loop_
_entity.id
_entity.type
_entity.pdbx_description
1 polymer ?
#
loop_
_entity_poly.entity_id
_entity_poly.type
_entity_poly.pdbx_seq_one_letter_code
_entity_poly.pdbx_strand_id
1 'polypeptide(L)'
;MGMGFDKKEAKATPEGALPWLAPTGELTVEALRKLDRPLLAWAPEGEAYRFDSAAYYSEYADEPGGLSPLEKKVAALPPRPEWTMERIWTPDEDSSEKHHAAYHKASVTIGGRLLHPRDLDSYAAFAYEYAGLDDEDADDDLDDENDQGQPRVTGDLEAALAWAAAGVCVLKQSLPHPFRDVLRYGDTDNRPAHRVLFAYAQLLRIKDPAKAAPWFTALVYLNPNDNLGARFYAPGGPSDRFPEPV
;
A
#
# COMPACT_ATOMS: atom_id res chain seq x y z
N MET A 1 1.94 19.53 24.80
CA MET A 1 3.28 19.04 24.50
C MET A 1 3.37 18.92 22.98
N GLY A 2 4.10 19.82 22.31
CA GLY A 2 4.24 19.77 20.84
C GLY A 2 5.17 18.64 20.48
N MET A 3 4.69 17.66 19.70
CA MET A 3 5.57 16.71 19.05
C MET A 3 6.37 17.48 17.98
N GLY A 4 7.63 17.74 18.28
CA GLY A 4 8.57 18.30 17.33
C GLY A 4 8.81 17.27 16.24
N PHE A 5 8.27 17.51 15.05
CA PHE A 5 8.67 16.77 13.86
C PHE A 5 10.10 17.22 13.51
N ASP A 6 11.07 16.46 13.98
CA ASP A 6 12.47 16.63 13.58
C ASP A 6 12.53 16.58 12.05
N LYS A 7 12.96 17.68 11.44
CA LYS A 7 13.42 17.74 10.05
C LYS A 7 14.72 16.94 9.94
N LYS A 8 14.68 15.63 10.14
CA LYS A 8 15.76 14.77 9.68
C LYS A 8 15.68 14.76 8.17
N GLU A 9 16.68 15.36 7.54
CA GLU A 9 16.95 15.25 6.12
C GLU A 9 16.69 13.82 5.68
N ALA A 10 15.89 13.67 4.63
CA ALA A 10 15.56 12.38 4.03
C ALA A 10 16.88 11.70 3.62
N LYS A 11 17.46 10.90 4.50
CA LYS A 11 18.47 9.92 4.08
C LYS A 11 17.86 9.14 2.94
N ALA A 12 18.60 9.00 1.84
CA ALA A 12 18.12 8.25 0.66
C ALA A 12 17.50 6.94 1.14
N THR A 13 16.20 6.79 0.84
CA THR A 13 15.46 5.57 1.21
C THR A 13 16.14 4.39 0.52
N PRO A 14 16.55 3.33 1.24
CA PRO A 14 17.16 2.17 0.60
C PRO A 14 16.20 1.56 -0.43
N GLU A 15 16.75 1.00 -1.52
CA GLU A 15 15.93 0.31 -2.52
C GLU A 15 15.04 -0.74 -1.86
N GLY A 16 13.78 -0.78 -2.25
CA GLY A 16 12.77 -1.69 -1.73
C GLY A 16 12.20 -1.34 -0.35
N ALA A 17 12.71 -0.31 0.32
CA ALA A 17 12.06 0.19 1.52
C ALA A 17 10.87 1.09 1.16
N LEU A 18 9.84 1.11 2.03
CA LEU A 18 8.72 2.03 1.87
C LEU A 18 9.24 3.47 1.80
N PRO A 19 8.94 4.21 0.72
CA PRO A 19 9.35 5.59 0.57
C PRO A 19 8.83 6.47 1.72
N TRP A 20 9.59 7.49 2.07
CA TRP A 20 9.11 8.47 3.03
C TRP A 20 8.04 9.35 2.39
N LEU A 21 6.85 9.43 3.03
CA LEU A 21 5.80 10.36 2.69
C LEU A 21 5.63 11.34 3.85
N ALA A 22 5.90 12.61 3.60
CA ALA A 22 5.68 13.64 4.61
C ALA A 22 4.17 13.83 4.83
N PRO A 23 3.72 13.99 6.08
CA PRO A 23 2.32 14.25 6.38
C PRO A 23 1.97 15.71 6.01
N THR A 24 1.71 15.93 4.72
CA THR A 24 1.31 17.21 4.14
C THR A 24 -0.15 17.19 3.70
N GLY A 25 -0.76 18.37 3.59
CA GLY A 25 -2.17 18.51 3.24
C GLY A 25 -3.12 18.41 4.44
N GLU A 26 -4.25 19.12 4.33
CA GLU A 26 -5.21 19.27 5.43
C GLU A 26 -5.82 17.94 5.87
N LEU A 27 -6.20 17.09 4.91
CA LEU A 27 -6.78 15.78 5.16
C LEU A 27 -5.83 14.86 5.96
N THR A 28 -4.57 14.78 5.54
CA THR A 28 -3.55 13.97 6.25
C THR A 28 -3.33 14.48 7.67
N VAL A 29 -3.22 15.80 7.85
CA VAL A 29 -3.04 16.42 9.16
C VAL A 29 -4.25 16.16 10.05
N GLU A 30 -5.47 16.23 9.49
CA GLU A 30 -6.70 15.91 10.21
C GLU A 30 -6.73 14.42 10.62
N ALA A 31 -6.46 13.50 9.70
CA ALA A 31 -6.44 12.06 9.96
C ALA A 31 -5.46 11.71 11.10
N LEU A 32 -4.23 12.21 11.02
CA LEU A 32 -3.23 11.98 12.08
C LEU A 32 -3.59 12.64 13.43
N ARG A 33 -4.31 13.75 13.42
CA ARG A 33 -4.80 14.38 14.67
C ARG A 33 -5.92 13.57 15.32
N LYS A 34 -6.76 12.91 14.52
CA LYS A 34 -7.85 12.04 15.00
C LYS A 34 -7.36 10.64 15.39
N LEU A 35 -6.16 10.27 14.97
CA LEU A 35 -5.57 8.97 15.28
C LEU A 35 -5.26 8.91 16.78
N ASP A 36 -5.98 8.07 17.52
CA ASP A 36 -5.83 7.89 18.97
C ASP A 36 -4.55 7.12 19.32
N ARG A 37 -4.19 6.15 18.49
CA ARG A 37 -2.95 5.37 18.56
C ARG A 37 -2.61 4.81 17.16
N PRO A 38 -1.34 4.48 16.87
CA PRO A 38 -1.00 3.72 15.66
C PRO A 38 -1.72 2.37 15.60
N LEU A 39 -1.82 1.79 14.41
CA LEU A 39 -2.13 0.37 14.27
C LEU A 39 -1.06 -0.45 14.99
N LEU A 40 -1.42 -1.62 15.49
CA LEU A 40 -0.42 -2.55 15.99
C LEU A 40 0.22 -3.28 14.80
N ALA A 41 1.55 -3.34 14.81
CA ALA A 41 2.32 -4.12 13.85
C ALA A 41 3.32 -4.96 14.63
N TRP A 42 3.41 -6.24 14.31
CA TRP A 42 4.33 -7.15 14.99
C TRP A 42 4.94 -8.15 14.01
N ALA A 43 6.18 -8.54 14.29
CA ALA A 43 6.82 -9.68 13.65
C ALA A 43 6.98 -10.78 14.71
N PRO A 44 6.59 -12.03 14.42
CA PRO A 44 6.84 -13.15 15.30
C PRO A 44 8.35 -13.32 15.56
N GLU A 45 8.70 -13.69 16.79
CA GLU A 45 10.08 -14.03 17.12
C GLU A 45 10.46 -15.41 16.55
N GLY A 46 11.68 -15.52 16.03
CA GLY A 46 12.27 -16.78 15.60
C GLY A 46 12.38 -16.95 14.07
N GLU A 47 13.14 -17.99 13.68
CA GLU A 47 13.42 -18.27 12.25
C GLU A 47 12.20 -18.83 11.50
N ALA A 48 11.28 -19.49 12.20
CA ALA A 48 10.10 -20.14 11.62
C ALA A 48 9.13 -19.15 10.94
N TYR A 49 9.28 -17.87 11.20
CA TYR A 49 8.42 -16.79 10.66
C TYR A 49 9.18 -15.84 9.75
N ARG A 50 10.18 -16.35 9.05
CA ARG A 50 10.94 -15.60 8.07
C ARG A 50 10.57 -16.03 6.67
N PHE A 51 10.25 -15.07 5.82
CA PHE A 51 10.01 -15.30 4.41
C PHE A 51 11.34 -15.47 3.66
N ASP A 52 11.51 -16.63 3.04
CA ASP A 52 12.63 -16.94 2.17
C ASP A 52 12.28 -16.62 0.72
N SER A 53 12.69 -15.42 0.25
CA SER A 53 12.45 -15.00 -1.13
C SER A 53 13.18 -15.88 -2.14
N ALA A 54 14.35 -16.43 -1.80
CA ALA A 54 15.09 -17.31 -2.70
C ALA A 54 14.35 -18.64 -2.92
N ALA A 55 13.85 -19.23 -1.84
CA ALA A 55 13.03 -20.45 -1.93
C ALA A 55 11.76 -20.21 -2.75
N TYR A 56 11.04 -19.11 -2.50
CA TYR A 56 9.84 -18.75 -3.24
C TYR A 56 10.12 -18.60 -4.74
N TYR A 57 11.10 -17.79 -5.12
CA TYR A 57 11.38 -17.54 -6.54
C TYR A 57 12.06 -18.71 -7.25
N SER A 58 12.63 -19.69 -6.51
CA SER A 58 13.19 -20.90 -7.14
C SER A 58 12.14 -21.74 -7.87
N GLU A 59 10.87 -21.66 -7.44
CA GLU A 59 9.75 -22.37 -8.08
C GLU A 59 9.43 -21.81 -9.47
N TYR A 60 9.79 -20.54 -9.74
CA TYR A 60 9.53 -19.83 -10.99
C TYR A 60 10.78 -19.61 -11.85
N ALA A 61 11.96 -20.00 -11.36
CA ALA A 61 13.23 -19.74 -12.04
C ALA A 61 13.34 -20.45 -13.41
N ASP A 62 12.68 -21.58 -13.55
CA ASP A 62 12.70 -22.43 -14.75
C ASP A 62 11.52 -22.14 -15.69
N GLU A 63 10.64 -21.18 -15.35
CA GLU A 63 9.55 -20.80 -16.25
C GLU A 63 10.05 -20.07 -17.51
N PRO A 64 9.33 -20.16 -18.63
CA PRO A 64 9.66 -19.40 -19.84
C PRO A 64 9.72 -17.89 -19.53
N GLY A 65 10.88 -17.27 -19.78
CA GLY A 65 11.14 -15.86 -19.44
C GLY A 65 11.95 -15.67 -18.16
N GLY A 66 11.92 -16.64 -17.23
CA GLY A 66 12.68 -16.59 -15.98
C GLY A 66 12.33 -15.38 -15.09
N LEU A 67 13.15 -15.14 -14.09
CA LEU A 67 12.96 -14.00 -13.17
C LEU A 67 13.41 -12.69 -13.84
N SER A 68 12.60 -11.65 -13.69
CA SER A 68 12.94 -10.28 -14.04
C SER A 68 14.13 -9.74 -13.22
N PRO A 69 14.77 -8.64 -13.65
CA PRO A 69 15.82 -8.00 -12.86
C PRO A 69 15.41 -7.63 -11.43
N LEU A 70 14.17 -7.18 -11.21
CA LEU A 70 13.63 -6.86 -9.90
C LEU A 70 13.45 -8.11 -9.05
N GLU A 71 12.85 -9.16 -9.60
CA GLU A 71 12.61 -10.42 -8.89
C GLU A 71 13.94 -11.10 -8.51
N LYS A 72 14.95 -11.04 -9.36
CA LYS A 72 16.32 -11.50 -9.03
C LYS A 72 16.92 -10.76 -7.85
N LYS A 73 16.70 -9.44 -7.74
CA LYS A 73 17.15 -8.65 -6.58
C LYS A 73 16.44 -9.06 -5.30
N VAL A 74 15.12 -9.28 -5.37
CA VAL A 74 14.33 -9.70 -4.21
C VAL A 74 14.70 -11.13 -3.79
N ALA A 75 14.89 -12.04 -4.75
CA ALA A 75 15.34 -13.41 -4.51
C ALA A 75 16.73 -13.49 -3.85
N ALA A 76 17.60 -12.52 -4.13
CA ALA A 76 18.95 -12.48 -3.54
C ALA A 76 18.97 -11.99 -2.06
N LEU A 77 17.85 -11.57 -1.51
CA LEU A 77 17.78 -11.13 -0.12
C LEU A 77 17.84 -12.31 0.85
N PRO A 78 18.47 -12.13 2.01
CA PRO A 78 18.38 -13.14 3.07
C PRO A 78 16.93 -13.28 3.56
N PRO A 79 16.56 -14.38 4.21
CA PRO A 79 15.24 -14.53 4.82
C PRO A 79 14.89 -13.36 5.72
N ARG A 80 13.71 -12.74 5.50
CA ARG A 80 13.26 -11.53 6.18
C ARG A 80 12.11 -11.82 7.14
N PRO A 81 12.00 -11.08 8.27
CA PRO A 81 10.85 -11.20 9.16
C PRO A 81 9.54 -10.98 8.40
N GLU A 82 8.54 -11.80 8.68
CA GLU A 82 7.17 -11.55 8.28
C GLU A 82 6.47 -10.75 9.37
N TRP A 83 5.68 -9.77 8.98
CA TRP A 83 4.91 -8.93 9.90
C TRP A 83 3.43 -9.11 9.66
N THR A 84 2.66 -8.99 10.74
CA THR A 84 1.21 -8.94 10.71
C THR A 84 0.76 -7.59 11.25
N MET A 85 -0.24 -7.00 10.60
CA MET A 85 -0.85 -5.73 10.99
C MET A 85 -2.14 -5.98 11.78
N GLU A 86 -2.45 -5.09 12.71
CA GLU A 86 -3.80 -5.03 13.27
C GLU A 86 -4.78 -4.61 12.15
N ARG A 87 -5.74 -5.47 11.84
CA ARG A 87 -6.81 -5.13 10.93
C ARG A 87 -7.99 -4.53 11.67
N ILE A 88 -8.56 -3.47 11.11
CA ILE A 88 -9.81 -2.91 11.55
C ILE A 88 -10.90 -3.43 10.60
N TRP A 89 -11.70 -4.34 11.10
CA TRP A 89 -12.82 -4.90 10.34
C TRP A 89 -13.95 -3.88 10.22
N THR A 90 -14.45 -3.73 9.01
CA THR A 90 -15.63 -2.89 8.75
C THR A 90 -16.90 -3.59 9.20
N PRO A 91 -18.00 -2.86 9.45
CA PRO A 91 -19.29 -3.47 9.77
C PRO A 91 -19.80 -4.47 8.72
N ASP A 92 -19.47 -4.26 7.46
CA ASP A 92 -19.87 -5.15 6.36
C ASP A 92 -19.13 -6.49 6.37
N GLU A 93 -17.92 -6.52 6.94
CA GLU A 93 -17.08 -7.72 7.05
C GLU A 93 -17.37 -8.56 8.31
N ASP A 94 -17.84 -7.91 9.39
CA ASP A 94 -18.21 -8.57 10.66
C ASP A 94 -19.66 -8.19 11.03
N SER A 95 -20.54 -9.14 10.91
CA SER A 95 -21.98 -8.96 11.18
C SER A 95 -22.34 -8.90 12.68
N SER A 96 -21.36 -8.95 13.58
CA SER A 96 -21.65 -8.89 15.02
C SER A 96 -22.08 -7.48 15.45
N GLU A 97 -23.23 -7.36 16.14
CA GLU A 97 -23.72 -6.08 16.68
C GLU A 97 -22.69 -5.38 17.60
N LYS A 98 -21.94 -6.19 18.35
CA LYS A 98 -20.89 -5.66 19.25
C LYS A 98 -19.76 -5.01 18.46
N HIS A 99 -19.34 -5.62 17.33
CA HIS A 99 -18.31 -5.08 16.48
C HIS A 99 -18.79 -3.78 15.82
N HIS A 100 -20.00 -3.78 15.25
CA HIS A 100 -20.63 -2.59 14.68
C HIS A 100 -20.66 -1.42 15.69
N ALA A 101 -21.13 -1.68 16.91
CA ALA A 101 -21.17 -0.65 17.95
C ALA A 101 -19.76 -0.12 18.30
N ALA A 102 -18.76 -1.00 18.38
CA ALA A 102 -17.38 -0.62 18.67
C ALA A 102 -16.77 0.21 17.53
N TYR A 103 -16.95 -0.21 16.26
CA TYR A 103 -16.49 0.53 15.08
C TYR A 103 -17.10 1.93 15.03
N HIS A 104 -18.43 2.03 15.10
CA HIS A 104 -19.13 3.33 15.07
C HIS A 104 -18.75 4.25 16.23
N LYS A 105 -18.56 3.69 17.44
CA LYS A 105 -18.11 4.48 18.59
C LYS A 105 -16.71 5.06 18.40
N ALA A 106 -15.84 4.35 17.71
CA ALA A 106 -14.47 4.78 17.42
C ALA A 106 -14.38 5.65 16.14
N SER A 107 -15.41 5.64 15.30
CA SER A 107 -15.44 6.42 14.07
C SER A 107 -15.50 7.92 14.35
N VAL A 108 -14.81 8.68 13.53
CA VAL A 108 -14.74 10.15 13.57
C VAL A 108 -14.91 10.72 12.18
N THR A 109 -15.24 12.00 12.08
CA THR A 109 -15.29 12.69 10.79
C THR A 109 -13.88 13.13 10.40
N ILE A 110 -13.44 12.73 9.21
CA ILE A 110 -12.19 13.13 8.57
C ILE A 110 -12.53 13.52 7.13
N GLY A 111 -12.14 14.71 6.68
CA GLY A 111 -12.45 15.18 5.33
C GLY A 111 -13.94 15.14 4.98
N GLY A 112 -14.83 15.31 5.96
CA GLY A 112 -16.29 15.23 5.79
C GLY A 112 -16.86 13.80 5.75
N ARG A 113 -16.04 12.76 5.81
CA ARG A 113 -16.45 11.34 5.82
C ARG A 113 -16.34 10.76 7.23
N LEU A 114 -17.29 9.89 7.60
CA LEU A 114 -17.27 9.15 8.86
C LEU A 114 -16.52 7.84 8.65
N LEU A 115 -15.41 7.61 9.37
CA LEU A 115 -14.61 6.40 9.30
C LEU A 115 -13.88 6.15 10.62
N HIS A 116 -13.46 4.90 10.83
CA HIS A 116 -12.52 4.59 11.90
C HIS A 116 -11.11 5.09 11.50
N PRO A 117 -10.39 5.91 12.32
CA PRO A 117 -9.13 6.56 11.91
C PRO A 117 -8.01 5.60 11.49
N ARG A 118 -8.10 4.34 11.89
CA ARG A 118 -7.11 3.28 11.58
C ARG A 118 -7.57 2.33 10.47
N ASP A 119 -8.73 2.55 9.90
CA ASP A 119 -9.27 1.72 8.82
C ASP A 119 -8.65 2.09 7.48
N LEU A 120 -7.61 1.35 7.11
CA LEU A 120 -6.86 1.59 5.87
C LEU A 120 -7.69 1.29 4.61
N ASP A 121 -8.63 0.35 4.68
CA ASP A 121 -9.52 0.02 3.56
C ASP A 121 -10.44 1.21 3.25
N SER A 122 -10.98 1.90 4.26
CA SER A 122 -11.76 3.12 4.04
C SER A 122 -10.98 4.22 3.34
N TYR A 123 -9.69 4.41 3.67
CA TYR A 123 -8.87 5.40 2.96
C TYR A 123 -8.65 5.02 1.49
N ALA A 124 -8.43 3.74 1.21
CA ALA A 124 -8.27 3.25 -0.17
C ALA A 124 -9.59 3.37 -0.95
N ALA A 125 -10.73 2.97 -0.36
CA ALA A 125 -12.03 3.07 -0.98
C ALA A 125 -12.39 4.53 -1.32
N PHE A 126 -12.21 5.47 -0.38
CA PHE A 126 -12.45 6.89 -0.70
C PHE A 126 -11.49 7.43 -1.77
N ALA A 127 -10.25 6.94 -1.82
CA ALA A 127 -9.33 7.32 -2.88
C ALA A 127 -9.86 6.90 -4.26
N TYR A 128 -10.38 5.68 -4.39
CA TYR A 128 -10.96 5.19 -5.64
C TYR A 128 -12.28 5.90 -5.97
N GLU A 129 -13.18 6.10 -4.99
CA GLU A 129 -14.43 6.85 -5.17
C GLU A 129 -14.14 8.26 -5.72
N TYR A 130 -13.19 9.01 -5.12
CA TYR A 130 -12.84 10.35 -5.60
C TYR A 130 -12.13 10.34 -6.95
N ALA A 131 -11.45 9.26 -7.30
CA ALA A 131 -10.87 9.08 -8.64
C ALA A 131 -11.93 8.77 -9.70
N GLY A 132 -13.15 8.39 -9.30
CA GLY A 132 -14.19 7.87 -10.19
C GLY A 132 -13.86 6.46 -10.69
N LEU A 133 -13.24 5.65 -9.84
CA LEU A 133 -12.88 4.26 -10.06
C LEU A 133 -13.66 3.42 -9.03
N ASP A 134 -15.00 3.42 -9.10
CA ASP A 134 -15.86 2.73 -8.15
C ASP A 134 -15.75 1.21 -8.29
N ASP A 135 -15.82 0.50 -7.13
CA ASP A 135 -15.60 -0.96 -7.03
C ASP A 135 -16.56 -1.82 -7.88
N GLU A 136 -17.73 -1.30 -8.27
CA GLU A 136 -18.70 -2.08 -9.07
C GLU A 136 -18.23 -2.27 -10.52
N ASP A 137 -17.34 -1.41 -11.00
CA ASP A 137 -16.79 -1.46 -12.36
C ASP A 137 -15.26 -1.77 -12.35
N ALA A 138 -14.64 -1.94 -11.18
CA ALA A 138 -13.19 -2.07 -11.04
C ALA A 138 -12.59 -3.29 -11.76
N ASP A 139 -13.38 -4.36 -11.99
CA ASP A 139 -12.94 -5.51 -12.79
C ASP A 139 -13.11 -5.25 -14.31
N ASP A 140 -14.10 -4.42 -14.72
CA ASP A 140 -14.35 -4.09 -16.12
C ASP A 140 -13.65 -2.78 -16.55
N ASP A 141 -13.54 -1.77 -15.64
CA ASP A 141 -12.94 -0.47 -15.95
C ASP A 141 -11.39 -0.48 -15.93
N LEU A 142 -10.78 -1.51 -15.32
CA LEU A 142 -9.32 -1.72 -15.46
C LEU A 142 -8.93 -2.04 -16.91
N ASP A 143 -9.90 -2.49 -17.73
CA ASP A 143 -9.73 -2.71 -19.17
C ASP A 143 -9.96 -1.43 -20.01
N ASP A 144 -10.57 -0.37 -19.43
CA ASP A 144 -10.74 0.94 -20.09
C ASP A 144 -9.52 1.84 -19.83
N GLU A 145 -8.36 1.34 -20.20
CA GLU A 145 -7.11 2.08 -20.13
C GLU A 145 -7.14 3.23 -21.16
N ASN A 146 -6.59 4.39 -20.77
CA ASN A 146 -6.31 5.43 -21.75
C ASN A 146 -5.21 4.97 -22.73
N ASP A 147 -4.96 5.74 -23.81
CA ASP A 147 -3.93 5.45 -24.81
C ASP A 147 -2.51 5.20 -24.24
N GLN A 148 -2.30 5.41 -22.92
CA GLN A 148 -1.04 5.22 -22.20
C GLN A 148 -1.06 4.01 -21.27
N GLY A 149 -2.10 3.15 -21.31
CA GLY A 149 -2.24 2.01 -20.40
C GLY A 149 -2.44 2.42 -18.93
N GLN A 150 -3.11 3.55 -18.71
CA GLN A 150 -3.42 4.05 -17.36
C GLN A 150 -4.94 4.00 -17.14
N PRO A 151 -5.40 3.71 -15.89
CA PRO A 151 -6.80 3.81 -15.54
C PRO A 151 -7.37 5.19 -15.90
N ARG A 152 -8.56 5.25 -16.47
CA ARG A 152 -9.23 6.50 -16.82
C ARG A 152 -9.84 7.13 -15.58
N VAL A 153 -9.15 8.10 -15.00
CA VAL A 153 -9.69 8.89 -13.88
C VAL A 153 -10.75 9.85 -14.41
N THR A 154 -11.97 9.70 -13.92
CA THR A 154 -13.11 10.59 -14.28
C THR A 154 -13.42 11.61 -13.19
N GLY A 155 -12.87 11.41 -11.99
CA GLY A 155 -13.11 12.23 -10.81
C GLY A 155 -11.99 13.21 -10.45
N ASP A 156 -11.87 13.53 -9.17
CA ASP A 156 -10.88 14.47 -8.62
C ASP A 156 -9.61 13.74 -8.17
N LEU A 157 -8.61 13.67 -9.05
CA LEU A 157 -7.33 13.01 -8.78
C LEU A 157 -6.58 13.61 -7.58
N GLU A 158 -6.70 14.91 -7.31
CA GLU A 158 -6.02 15.54 -6.17
C GLU A 158 -6.66 15.12 -4.84
N ALA A 159 -8.00 15.08 -4.78
CA ALA A 159 -8.72 14.57 -3.63
C ALA A 159 -8.46 13.07 -3.42
N ALA A 160 -8.46 12.28 -4.49
CA ALA A 160 -8.13 10.87 -4.46
C ALA A 160 -6.72 10.61 -3.88
N LEU A 161 -5.72 11.33 -4.40
CA LEU A 161 -4.35 11.26 -3.87
C LEU A 161 -4.26 11.69 -2.41
N ALA A 162 -5.03 12.70 -1.99
CA ALA A 162 -5.04 13.15 -0.60
C ALA A 162 -5.56 12.06 0.34
N TRP A 163 -6.62 11.34 -0.06
CA TRP A 163 -7.15 10.20 0.72
C TRP A 163 -6.16 9.05 0.81
N ALA A 164 -5.61 8.60 -0.30
CA ALA A 164 -4.59 7.54 -0.30
C ALA A 164 -3.35 7.96 0.52
N ALA A 165 -2.87 9.19 0.39
CA ALA A 165 -1.74 9.71 1.16
C ALA A 165 -2.02 9.74 2.66
N ALA A 166 -3.24 10.10 3.08
CA ALA A 166 -3.65 10.08 4.48
C ALA A 166 -3.56 8.66 5.05
N GLY A 167 -4.11 7.66 4.34
CA GLY A 167 -4.03 6.26 4.75
C GLY A 167 -2.58 5.74 4.81
N VAL A 168 -1.74 6.07 3.82
CA VAL A 168 -0.30 5.75 3.84
C VAL A 168 0.39 6.39 5.05
N CYS A 169 0.08 7.63 5.39
CA CYS A 169 0.64 8.29 6.58
C CYS A 169 0.17 7.64 7.88
N VAL A 170 -1.09 7.19 7.97
CA VAL A 170 -1.60 6.42 9.11
C VAL A 170 -0.86 5.08 9.24
N LEU A 171 -0.72 4.32 8.16
CA LEU A 171 0.04 3.07 8.13
C LEU A 171 1.48 3.27 8.63
N LYS A 172 2.15 4.29 8.15
CA LYS A 172 3.57 4.56 8.47
C LYS A 172 3.83 4.91 9.93
N GLN A 173 2.81 5.35 10.69
CA GLN A 173 2.95 5.50 12.15
C GLN A 173 3.19 4.18 12.87
N SER A 174 2.83 3.06 12.23
CA SER A 174 2.83 1.72 12.81
C SER A 174 4.06 0.89 12.43
N LEU A 175 4.79 1.30 11.41
CA LEU A 175 5.93 0.55 10.88
C LEU A 175 7.25 1.21 11.25
N PRO A 176 8.31 0.44 11.56
CA PRO A 176 9.64 1.00 11.73
C PRO A 176 10.13 1.64 10.42
N HIS A 177 11.01 2.62 10.51
CA HIS A 177 11.59 3.26 9.33
C HIS A 177 13.11 3.12 9.33
N PRO A 178 13.75 2.72 8.21
CA PRO A 178 13.14 2.26 6.95
C PRO A 178 12.54 0.84 7.08
N PHE A 179 11.36 0.61 6.50
CA PHE A 179 10.70 -0.70 6.51
C PHE A 179 10.99 -1.45 5.22
N ARG A 180 11.60 -2.65 5.33
CA ARG A 180 11.97 -3.54 4.21
C ARG A 180 11.59 -5.00 4.46
N ASP A 181 10.97 -5.30 5.58
CA ASP A 181 10.53 -6.65 5.92
C ASP A 181 9.28 -7.04 5.12
N VAL A 182 8.75 -8.22 5.34
CA VAL A 182 7.65 -8.76 4.54
C VAL A 182 6.31 -8.52 5.24
N LEU A 183 5.34 -8.04 4.48
CA LEU A 183 3.92 -8.04 4.79
C LEU A 183 3.25 -8.91 3.74
N ARG A 184 2.91 -10.17 4.05
CA ARG A 184 2.31 -11.05 3.05
C ARG A 184 0.86 -10.66 2.80
N TYR A 185 0.47 -10.46 1.54
CA TYR A 185 -0.94 -10.25 1.15
C TYR A 185 -1.83 -11.48 1.43
N GLY A 186 -1.23 -12.70 1.46
CA GLY A 186 -1.92 -13.91 1.87
C GLY A 186 -2.41 -13.89 3.31
N ASP A 187 -1.78 -13.12 4.19
CA ASP A 187 -2.32 -12.78 5.51
C ASP A 187 -3.39 -11.70 5.34
N THR A 188 -4.65 -12.05 5.67
CA THR A 188 -5.80 -11.16 5.48
C THR A 188 -5.69 -9.86 6.25
N ASP A 189 -4.99 -9.87 7.39
CA ASP A 189 -4.79 -8.69 8.23
C ASP A 189 -3.84 -7.67 7.59
N ASN A 190 -2.99 -8.12 6.66
CA ASN A 190 -2.09 -7.25 5.91
C ASN A 190 -2.71 -6.60 4.67
N ARG A 191 -3.84 -7.13 4.16
CA ARG A 191 -4.44 -6.66 2.90
C ARG A 191 -4.77 -5.17 2.89
N PRO A 192 -5.35 -4.58 3.96
CA PRO A 192 -5.62 -3.14 4.00
C PRO A 192 -4.36 -2.27 3.79
N ALA A 193 -3.22 -2.68 4.35
CA ALA A 193 -1.96 -1.99 4.15
C ALA A 193 -1.52 -2.02 2.68
N HIS A 194 -1.65 -3.16 2.02
CA HIS A 194 -1.32 -3.29 0.59
C HIS A 194 -2.27 -2.49 -0.30
N ARG A 195 -3.58 -2.53 -0.02
CA ARG A 195 -4.58 -1.80 -0.82
C ARG A 195 -4.33 -0.30 -0.79
N VAL A 196 -4.10 0.28 0.40
CA VAL A 196 -3.85 1.72 0.50
C VAL A 196 -2.52 2.14 -0.13
N LEU A 197 -1.46 1.30 -0.01
CA LEU A 197 -0.18 1.55 -0.68
C LEU A 197 -0.30 1.46 -2.19
N PHE A 198 -1.02 0.46 -2.69
CA PHE A 198 -1.24 0.25 -4.12
C PHE A 198 -2.10 1.36 -4.72
N ALA A 199 -3.21 1.74 -4.06
CA ALA A 199 -4.05 2.87 -4.46
C ALA A 199 -3.23 4.16 -4.58
N TYR A 200 -2.39 4.46 -3.58
CA TYR A 200 -1.51 5.62 -3.63
C TYR A 200 -0.52 5.56 -4.80
N ALA A 201 0.12 4.40 -5.01
CA ALA A 201 1.08 4.22 -6.10
C ALA A 201 0.42 4.37 -7.48
N GLN A 202 -0.77 3.78 -7.68
CA GLN A 202 -1.51 3.85 -8.93
C GLN A 202 -1.96 5.29 -9.26
N LEU A 203 -2.57 5.97 -8.30
CA LEU A 203 -3.00 7.36 -8.48
C LEU A 203 -1.80 8.30 -8.70
N LEU A 204 -0.69 8.07 -7.98
CA LEU A 204 0.53 8.84 -8.17
C LEU A 204 1.15 8.59 -9.54
N ARG A 205 1.06 7.38 -10.08
CA ARG A 205 1.55 7.03 -11.42
C ARG A 205 0.89 7.87 -12.52
N ILE A 206 -0.41 8.14 -12.37
CA ILE A 206 -1.16 8.98 -13.31
C ILE A 206 -0.59 10.41 -13.33
N LYS A 207 -0.21 10.92 -12.16
CA LYS A 207 0.32 12.28 -12.01
C LYS A 207 1.82 12.39 -12.27
N ASP A 208 2.59 11.44 -11.76
CA ASP A 208 4.07 11.45 -11.79
C ASP A 208 4.61 10.01 -11.70
N PRO A 209 4.76 9.32 -12.85
CA PRO A 209 5.23 7.93 -12.89
C PRO A 209 6.58 7.73 -12.21
N ALA A 210 7.47 8.72 -12.32
CA ALA A 210 8.81 8.64 -11.72
C ALA A 210 8.74 8.63 -10.17
N LYS A 211 7.79 9.36 -9.58
CA LYS A 211 7.56 9.33 -8.14
C LYS A 211 6.81 8.08 -7.67
N ALA A 212 5.99 7.49 -8.53
CA ALA A 212 5.27 6.25 -8.24
C ALA A 212 6.18 5.02 -8.22
N ALA A 213 7.18 4.97 -9.10
CA ALA A 213 8.06 3.82 -9.30
C ALA A 213 8.69 3.25 -8.00
N PRO A 214 9.20 4.05 -7.05
CA PRO A 214 9.72 3.53 -5.78
C PRO A 214 8.65 2.85 -4.91
N TRP A 215 7.37 3.25 -5.01
CA TRP A 215 6.27 2.65 -4.26
C TRP A 215 5.93 1.26 -4.79
N PHE A 216 5.87 1.09 -6.12
CA PHE A 216 5.69 -0.23 -6.73
C PHE A 216 6.87 -1.15 -6.40
N THR A 217 8.11 -0.65 -6.47
CA THR A 217 9.28 -1.42 -6.04
C THR A 217 9.12 -1.87 -4.59
N ALA A 218 8.75 -0.98 -3.68
CA ALA A 218 8.54 -1.32 -2.27
C ALA A 218 7.45 -2.37 -2.08
N LEU A 219 6.33 -2.30 -2.81
CA LEU A 219 5.27 -3.30 -2.77
C LEU A 219 5.77 -4.70 -3.14
N VAL A 220 6.61 -4.83 -4.16
CA VAL A 220 7.22 -6.13 -4.53
C VAL A 220 8.14 -6.65 -3.42
N TYR A 221 8.89 -5.77 -2.76
CA TYR A 221 9.72 -6.16 -1.62
C TYR A 221 8.90 -6.56 -0.40
N LEU A 222 7.78 -5.87 -0.15
CA LEU A 222 6.88 -6.17 0.97
C LEU A 222 6.12 -7.48 0.76
N ASN A 223 5.72 -7.77 -0.47
CA ASN A 223 4.96 -8.96 -0.83
C ASN A 223 5.55 -9.61 -2.09
N PRO A 224 6.57 -10.47 -1.95
CA PRO A 224 7.20 -11.12 -3.10
C PRO A 224 6.25 -11.95 -3.96
N ASN A 225 5.13 -12.43 -3.40
CA ASN A 225 4.08 -13.14 -4.14
C ASN A 225 3.32 -12.20 -5.10
N ASP A 226 3.39 -10.90 -4.86
CA ASP A 226 2.82 -9.83 -5.69
C ASP A 226 1.39 -10.08 -6.20
N ASN A 227 0.49 -10.37 -5.28
CA ASN A 227 -0.92 -10.63 -5.60
C ASN A 227 -1.66 -9.42 -6.21
N LEU A 228 -1.06 -8.21 -6.14
CA LEU A 228 -1.61 -6.98 -6.70
C LEU A 228 -0.99 -6.61 -8.07
N GLY A 229 -0.03 -7.39 -8.56
CA GLY A 229 0.64 -7.12 -9.83
C GLY A 229 1.56 -5.89 -9.81
N ALA A 230 2.02 -5.45 -8.64
CA ALA A 230 2.91 -4.28 -8.50
C ALA A 230 4.20 -4.40 -9.30
N ARG A 231 4.68 -5.65 -9.54
CA ARG A 231 5.88 -5.94 -10.32
C ARG A 231 5.80 -5.41 -11.76
N PHE A 232 4.59 -5.33 -12.33
CA PHE A 232 4.39 -4.87 -13.71
C PHE A 232 4.56 -3.36 -13.86
N TYR A 233 4.47 -2.62 -12.75
CA TYR A 233 4.63 -1.17 -12.70
C TYR A 233 5.98 -0.74 -12.10
N ALA A 234 6.72 -1.69 -11.53
CA ALA A 234 8.00 -1.41 -10.88
C ALA A 234 9.16 -1.46 -11.91
N PRO A 235 10.14 -0.55 -11.81
CA PRO A 235 11.33 -0.59 -12.65
C PRO A 235 12.08 -1.92 -12.53
N GLY A 236 12.39 -2.54 -13.67
CA GLY A 236 13.06 -3.84 -13.72
C GLY A 236 12.15 -5.03 -13.41
N GLY A 237 10.85 -4.81 -13.35
CA GLY A 237 9.84 -5.87 -13.35
C GLY A 237 9.71 -6.54 -14.73
N PRO A 238 8.79 -7.51 -14.90
CA PRO A 238 8.54 -8.17 -16.16
C PRO A 238 8.04 -7.15 -17.20
N SER A 239 8.82 -6.91 -18.25
CA SER A 239 8.54 -5.89 -19.28
C SER A 239 7.52 -6.35 -20.33
N ASP A 240 7.15 -7.65 -20.34
CA ASP A 240 6.44 -8.24 -21.48
C ASP A 240 4.93 -7.98 -21.51
N ARG A 241 4.36 -7.37 -20.48
CA ARG A 241 2.92 -7.09 -20.39
C ARG A 241 2.53 -5.63 -20.62
N PHE A 242 3.50 -4.72 -20.54
CA PHE A 242 3.28 -3.31 -20.86
C PHE A 242 4.42 -2.84 -21.76
N PRO A 243 4.26 -2.88 -23.10
CA PRO A 243 5.23 -2.29 -23.99
C PRO A 243 5.37 -0.81 -23.63
N GLU A 244 6.62 -0.34 -23.55
CA GLU A 244 6.91 1.09 -23.42
C GLU A 244 6.11 1.86 -24.48
N PRO A 245 5.42 2.96 -24.13
CA PRO A 245 4.77 3.78 -25.12
C PRO A 245 5.82 4.28 -26.11
N VAL A 246 5.63 4.01 -27.39
CA VAL A 246 6.46 4.44 -28.50
C VAL A 246 6.32 5.93 -28.72
#